data_aabbc6c47d2c77d2cfac368fa628600b
#
_entry.id   aabbc6c47d2c77d2cfac368fa628600b
#
_cell.length_a   1.000
_cell.length_b   1.000
_cell.length_c   1.000
_cell.angle_alpha   90.00
_cell.angle_beta   90.00
_cell.angle_gamma   90.00
#
_symmetry.space_group_name_H-M   'P 1'
#
loop_
_entity.id
_entity.type
_entity.pdbx_description
1 polymer ?
#
loop_
_entity_poly.entity_id
_entity_poly.type
_entity_poly.pdbx_seq_one_letter_code
_entity_poly.pdbx_strand_id
1 'polypeptide(L)'
;ASWWGRKLWNENLVAIQGEEYWFTLNPIFDFRLGKDTESEASNTFVNTRGLIVNGGLGKQLTFTTSIYESQGRFADYYNAYAESIRPSGGNPAIIPGIGIAKRFKEDAYDFPLAEANIKYQPSKFVNLQLGYGRNFLGDGYRSLLQSDGASPYPYFKINTTFWKIKYTNTYMWLKDVRDAATVDGTYATKYMASHYLSW
;
A
#
# COMPACT_ATOMS: atom_id res chain seq x y z
N ALA A 1 -2.42 1.11 34.16
CA ALA A 1 -1.47 0.59 33.17
C ALA A 1 -0.17 1.40 33.25
N SER A 2 0.99 0.74 33.10
CA SER A 2 2.28 1.44 33.02
C SER A 2 2.32 2.36 31.78
N TRP A 3 3.20 3.36 31.77
CA TRP A 3 3.39 4.25 30.60
C TRP A 3 3.66 3.45 29.33
N TRP A 4 4.53 2.45 29.40
CA TRP A 4 4.84 1.55 28.28
C TRP A 4 3.62 0.78 27.80
N GLY A 5 2.82 0.22 28.71
CA GLY A 5 1.61 -0.52 28.35
C GLY A 5 0.57 0.36 27.66
N ARG A 6 0.43 1.62 28.08
CA ARG A 6 -0.46 2.57 27.40
C ARG A 6 0.04 2.90 25.99
N LYS A 7 1.32 3.25 25.84
CA LYS A 7 1.91 3.64 24.55
C LYS A 7 1.99 2.51 23.53
N LEU A 8 2.16 1.26 23.99
CA LEU A 8 2.24 0.11 23.11
C LEU A 8 0.86 -0.41 22.65
N TRP A 9 -0.18 -0.25 23.48
CA TRP A 9 -1.44 -0.92 23.24
C TRP A 9 -2.67 -0.01 23.11
N ASN A 10 -2.64 1.18 23.68
CA ASN A 10 -3.85 1.98 23.83
C ASN A 10 -3.75 3.43 23.35
N GLU A 11 -2.56 3.97 23.22
CA GLU A 11 -2.33 5.37 22.85
C GLU A 11 -1.38 5.49 21.66
N ASN A 12 -1.51 6.59 20.91
CA ASN A 12 -0.49 6.93 19.91
C ASN A 12 0.85 7.18 20.58
N LEU A 13 1.94 6.79 19.91
CA LEU A 13 3.30 7.07 20.40
C LEU A 13 3.50 8.59 20.55
N VAL A 14 3.16 9.34 19.50
CA VAL A 14 3.09 10.79 19.52
C VAL A 14 1.68 11.20 19.11
N ALA A 15 1.08 12.12 19.86
CA ALA A 15 -0.17 12.77 19.49
C ALA A 15 -0.04 14.25 19.83
N ILE A 16 -0.27 15.10 18.85
CA ILE A 16 -0.28 16.55 19.00
C ILE A 16 -1.63 17.06 18.53
N GLN A 17 -2.23 17.94 19.29
CA GLN A 17 -3.50 18.56 18.95
C GLN A 17 -3.43 20.06 19.21
N GLY A 18 -3.69 20.85 18.17
CA GLY A 18 -3.92 22.27 18.24
C GLY A 18 -5.40 22.60 18.00
N GLU A 19 -5.72 23.89 17.86
CA GLU A 19 -7.08 24.34 17.60
C GLU A 19 -7.59 23.96 16.21
N GLU A 20 -6.70 24.04 15.19
CA GLU A 20 -7.02 23.77 13.80
C GLU A 20 -6.21 22.62 13.19
N TYR A 21 -5.45 21.88 13.97
CA TYR A 21 -4.67 20.76 13.48
C TYR A 21 -4.56 19.65 14.52
N TRP A 22 -4.39 18.45 14.03
CA TRP A 22 -4.00 17.29 14.83
C TRP A 22 -3.03 16.42 14.05
N PHE A 23 -2.21 15.67 14.79
CA PHE A 23 -1.17 14.85 14.20
C PHE A 23 -0.87 13.68 15.14
N THR A 24 -0.74 12.49 14.57
CA THR A 24 -0.32 11.29 15.29
C THR A 24 0.80 10.58 14.55
N LEU A 25 1.71 9.98 15.30
CA LEU A 25 2.78 9.15 14.78
C LEU A 25 2.84 7.85 15.57
N ASN A 26 2.87 6.72 14.85
CA ASN A 26 3.00 5.39 15.42
C ASN A 26 4.04 4.56 14.67
N PRO A 27 4.80 3.69 15.36
CA PRO A 27 5.60 2.68 14.71
C PRO A 27 4.72 1.56 14.17
N ILE A 28 5.23 0.88 13.14
CA ILE A 28 4.62 -0.29 12.55
C ILE A 28 5.62 -1.44 12.64
N PHE A 29 5.14 -2.57 13.15
CA PHE A 29 5.89 -3.81 13.21
C PHE A 29 5.00 -4.96 12.71
N ASP A 30 5.50 -5.75 11.76
CA ASP A 30 4.85 -6.99 11.31
C ASP A 30 5.93 -8.06 11.15
N PHE A 31 5.89 -9.05 12.03
CA PHE A 31 6.81 -10.18 12.04
C PHE A 31 6.02 -11.45 11.76
N ARG A 32 6.37 -12.10 10.66
CA ARG A 32 5.76 -13.37 10.26
C ARG A 32 6.83 -14.42 10.17
N LEU A 33 6.54 -15.60 10.69
CA LEU A 33 7.38 -16.80 10.57
C LEU A 33 6.53 -17.91 9.97
N GLY A 34 7.11 -18.66 9.08
CA GLY A 34 6.45 -19.78 8.44
C GLY A 34 7.45 -20.88 8.09
N LYS A 35 6.94 -21.95 7.52
CA LYS A 35 7.72 -23.08 7.08
C LYS A 35 7.27 -23.52 5.69
N ASP A 36 8.23 -23.74 4.80
CA ASP A 36 8.05 -24.40 3.52
C ASP A 36 8.75 -25.76 3.60
N THR A 37 8.01 -26.84 3.57
CA THR A 37 8.54 -28.19 3.70
C THR A 37 9.11 -28.74 2.39
N GLU A 38 8.80 -28.11 1.27
CA GLU A 38 9.26 -28.47 -0.06
C GLU A 38 10.56 -27.75 -0.46
N SER A 39 10.98 -26.76 0.32
CA SER A 39 12.16 -25.95 0.06
C SER A 39 13.38 -26.43 0.85
N GLU A 40 14.58 -26.32 0.27
CA GLU A 40 15.84 -26.50 0.99
C GLU A 40 15.97 -25.51 2.15
N ALA A 41 15.55 -24.26 1.95
CA ALA A 41 15.48 -23.25 3.00
C ALA A 41 14.11 -23.30 3.70
N SER A 42 13.90 -24.33 4.53
CA SER A 42 12.58 -24.65 5.09
C SER A 42 11.85 -23.53 5.85
N ASN A 43 12.55 -22.47 6.27
CA ASN A 43 11.97 -21.38 7.05
C ASN A 43 11.66 -20.17 6.17
N THR A 44 10.42 -19.73 6.18
CA THR A 44 9.99 -18.45 5.59
C THR A 44 9.84 -17.39 6.68
N PHE A 45 10.05 -16.14 6.33
CA PHE A 45 9.84 -15.04 7.25
C PHE A 45 9.48 -13.75 6.51
N VAL A 46 8.81 -12.85 7.19
CA VAL A 46 8.68 -11.44 6.82
C VAL A 46 8.94 -10.59 8.05
N ASN A 47 9.82 -9.63 7.92
CA ASN A 47 10.16 -8.66 8.96
C ASN A 47 9.92 -7.27 8.41
N THR A 48 8.83 -6.66 8.82
CA THR A 48 8.43 -5.31 8.40
C THR A 48 8.55 -4.36 9.59
N ARG A 49 9.14 -3.21 9.36
CA ARG A 49 9.23 -2.10 10.30
C ARG A 49 9.00 -0.79 9.58
N GLY A 50 8.33 0.10 10.23
CA GLY A 50 7.97 1.37 9.60
C GLY A 50 7.31 2.33 10.57
N LEU A 51 6.81 3.40 9.98
CA LEU A 51 6.11 4.46 10.67
C LEU A 51 4.84 4.82 9.91
N ILE A 52 3.80 5.15 10.65
CA ILE A 52 2.58 5.74 10.12
C ILE A 52 2.33 7.10 10.77
N VAL A 53 2.03 8.06 9.94
CA VAL A 53 1.66 9.41 10.33
C VAL A 53 0.25 9.68 9.83
N ASN A 54 -0.62 10.15 10.71
CA ASN A 54 -1.93 10.66 10.34
C ASN A 54 -2.06 12.09 10.84
N GLY A 55 -2.76 12.92 10.08
CA GLY A 55 -2.99 14.29 10.48
C GLY A 55 -4.21 14.91 9.81
N GLY A 56 -4.61 16.06 10.36
CA GLY A 56 -5.67 16.87 9.81
C GLY A 56 -5.39 18.35 9.99
N LEU A 57 -5.87 19.15 9.05
CA LEU A 57 -5.83 20.60 9.07
C LEU A 57 -7.25 21.14 8.90
N GLY A 58 -7.70 21.92 9.87
CA GLY A 58 -9.09 22.35 9.95
C GLY A 58 -10.04 21.15 10.01
N LYS A 59 -11.22 21.32 9.39
CA LYS A 59 -12.27 20.29 9.32
C LYS A 59 -12.32 19.57 7.98
N GLN A 60 -11.56 20.01 7.00
CA GLN A 60 -11.73 19.61 5.60
C GLN A 60 -10.56 18.81 5.04
N LEU A 61 -9.36 18.92 5.59
CA LEU A 61 -8.18 18.26 5.06
C LEU A 61 -7.64 17.24 6.05
N THR A 62 -7.43 16.02 5.57
CA THR A 62 -6.75 14.96 6.31
C THR A 62 -5.71 14.29 5.44
N PHE A 63 -4.66 13.77 6.06
CA PHE A 63 -3.63 13.01 5.36
C PHE A 63 -3.19 11.81 6.17
N THR A 64 -2.73 10.79 5.47
CA THR A 64 -2.07 9.61 6.04
C THR A 64 -0.84 9.32 5.21
N THR A 65 0.27 9.03 5.87
CA THR A 65 1.51 8.58 5.23
C THR A 65 2.09 7.43 6.03
N SER A 66 2.51 6.39 5.34
CA SER A 66 3.22 5.27 5.94
C SER A 66 4.45 4.91 5.10
N ILE A 67 5.54 4.59 5.77
CA ILE A 67 6.79 4.14 5.16
C ILE A 67 7.19 2.87 5.88
N TYR A 68 7.42 1.81 5.11
CA TYR A 68 7.84 0.50 5.61
C TYR A 68 9.12 0.07 4.94
N GLU A 69 9.96 -0.58 5.69
CA GLU A 69 11.07 -1.36 5.20
C GLU A 69 10.83 -2.81 5.58
N SER A 70 10.90 -3.70 4.60
CA SER A 70 10.57 -5.10 4.78
C SER A 70 11.65 -5.99 4.23
N GLN A 71 11.94 -7.05 4.96
CA GLN A 71 12.79 -8.14 4.52
C GLN A 71 12.01 -9.43 4.61
N GLY A 72 12.08 -10.25 3.58
CA GLY A 72 11.31 -11.48 3.57
C GLY A 72 11.92 -12.57 2.71
N ARG A 73 11.77 -13.81 3.18
CA ARG A 73 11.93 -15.04 2.43
C ARG A 73 10.57 -15.68 2.30
N PHE A 74 10.16 -15.88 1.08
CA PHE A 74 8.86 -16.49 0.77
C PHE A 74 9.06 -17.98 0.42
N ALA A 75 7.96 -18.70 0.22
CA ALA A 75 7.98 -20.05 -0.31
C ALA A 75 8.54 -20.08 -1.73
N ASP A 76 9.17 -21.19 -2.13
CA ASP A 76 9.89 -21.29 -3.40
C ASP A 76 9.02 -21.00 -4.61
N TYR A 77 7.77 -21.48 -4.63
CA TYR A 77 6.84 -21.19 -5.73
C TYR A 77 6.55 -19.70 -5.87
N TYR A 78 6.53 -18.96 -4.75
CA TYR A 78 6.29 -17.53 -4.75
C TYR A 78 7.51 -16.74 -5.23
N ASN A 79 8.70 -17.16 -4.79
CA ASN A 79 9.97 -16.61 -5.25
C ASN A 79 10.16 -16.84 -6.76
N ALA A 80 9.89 -18.04 -7.24
CA ALA A 80 9.96 -18.37 -8.67
C ALA A 80 9.00 -17.50 -9.51
N TYR A 81 7.79 -17.28 -9.04
CA TYR A 81 6.86 -16.39 -9.70
C TYR A 81 7.34 -14.94 -9.69
N ALA A 82 7.82 -14.42 -8.56
CA ALA A 82 8.35 -13.07 -8.45
C ALA A 82 9.54 -12.81 -9.40
N GLU A 83 10.41 -13.79 -9.56
CA GLU A 83 11.53 -13.75 -10.51
C GLU A 83 11.03 -13.82 -11.97
N SER A 84 10.01 -14.61 -12.26
CA SER A 84 9.50 -14.83 -13.63
C SER A 84 8.85 -13.59 -14.24
N ILE A 85 8.31 -12.69 -13.41
CA ILE A 85 7.61 -11.46 -13.86
C ILE A 85 8.50 -10.23 -13.86
N ARG A 86 9.78 -10.34 -13.50
CA ARG A 86 10.72 -9.22 -13.57
C ARG A 86 11.09 -8.90 -15.02
N PRO A 87 11.26 -7.64 -15.40
CA PRO A 87 11.77 -7.29 -16.72
C PRO A 87 13.23 -7.68 -16.90
N SER A 88 13.60 -8.03 -18.13
CA SER A 88 14.99 -8.29 -18.49
C SER A 88 15.88 -7.08 -18.22
N GLY A 89 16.99 -7.28 -17.51
CA GLY A 89 17.89 -6.20 -17.10
C GLY A 89 17.38 -5.28 -15.98
N GLY A 90 16.17 -5.55 -15.47
CA GLY A 90 15.55 -4.78 -14.39
C GLY A 90 15.94 -5.25 -12.97
N ASN A 91 15.13 -4.89 -12.02
CA ASN A 91 15.29 -5.31 -10.63
C ASN A 91 15.19 -6.84 -10.47
N PRO A 92 15.82 -7.45 -9.46
CA PRO A 92 15.90 -8.90 -9.32
C PRO A 92 14.55 -9.59 -9.14
N ALA A 93 13.52 -8.90 -8.62
CA ALA A 93 12.20 -9.49 -8.45
C ALA A 93 11.08 -8.45 -8.43
N ILE A 94 9.85 -8.91 -8.72
CA ILE A 94 8.61 -8.17 -8.48
C ILE A 94 7.78 -8.98 -7.49
N ILE A 95 7.69 -8.52 -6.26
CA ILE A 95 6.87 -9.18 -5.24
C ILE A 95 5.39 -8.85 -5.49
N PRO A 96 4.53 -9.84 -5.76
CA PRO A 96 3.11 -9.63 -6.01
C PRO A 96 2.42 -8.87 -4.87
N GLY A 97 1.64 -7.85 -5.21
CA GLY A 97 0.95 -6.99 -4.24
C GLY A 97 1.83 -5.98 -3.50
N ILE A 98 3.15 -6.01 -3.71
CA ILE A 98 4.11 -5.12 -3.06
C ILE A 98 4.85 -4.27 -4.09
N GLY A 99 5.50 -4.88 -5.08
CA GLY A 99 6.23 -4.19 -6.13
C GLY A 99 7.69 -4.62 -6.23
N ILE A 100 8.54 -3.67 -6.58
CA ILE A 100 9.96 -3.90 -6.85
C ILE A 100 10.70 -4.28 -5.58
N ALA A 101 11.51 -5.34 -5.65
CA ALA A 101 12.33 -5.85 -4.57
C ALA A 101 13.80 -6.00 -5.01
N LYS A 102 14.72 -5.91 -4.06
CA LYS A 102 16.13 -6.23 -4.22
C LYS A 102 16.44 -7.56 -3.55
N ARG A 103 17.42 -8.28 -4.05
CA ARG A 103 17.90 -9.49 -3.36
C ARG A 103 18.55 -9.12 -2.04
N PHE A 104 18.24 -9.89 -1.02
CA PHE A 104 18.80 -9.84 0.31
C PHE A 104 19.27 -11.22 0.70
N LYS A 105 20.58 -11.40 0.93
CA LYS A 105 21.20 -12.73 1.07
C LYS A 105 20.91 -13.61 -0.17
N GLU A 106 20.91 -14.93 0.01
CA GLU A 106 20.78 -15.86 -1.13
C GLU A 106 19.34 -15.99 -1.63
N ASP A 107 18.35 -16.02 -0.73
CA ASP A 107 16.95 -16.42 -1.02
C ASP A 107 15.92 -15.49 -0.40
N ALA A 108 16.31 -14.31 -0.01
CA ALA A 108 15.40 -13.31 0.56
C ALA A 108 15.39 -12.03 -0.27
N TYR A 109 14.42 -11.22 -0.01
CA TYR A 109 14.21 -9.94 -0.67
C TYR A 109 14.13 -8.81 0.35
N ASP A 110 14.64 -7.67 -0.06
CA ASP A 110 14.50 -6.39 0.63
C ASP A 110 13.61 -5.48 -0.21
N PHE A 111 12.51 -5.01 0.37
CA PHE A 111 11.49 -4.25 -0.35
C PHE A 111 10.94 -3.12 0.52
N PRO A 112 11.24 -1.87 0.17
CA PRO A 112 10.59 -0.72 0.76
C PRO A 112 9.18 -0.55 0.22
N LEU A 113 8.27 -0.08 1.05
CA LEU A 113 6.92 0.31 0.65
C LEU A 113 6.58 1.65 1.27
N ALA A 114 6.09 2.57 0.47
CA ALA A 114 5.53 3.82 0.95
C ALA A 114 4.10 3.96 0.42
N GLU A 115 3.19 4.39 1.27
CA GLU A 115 1.82 4.74 0.90
C GLU A 115 1.48 6.10 1.50
N ALA A 116 0.80 6.93 0.75
CA ALA A 116 0.39 8.25 1.21
C ALA A 116 -0.94 8.65 0.57
N ASN A 117 -1.76 9.38 1.29
CA ASN A 117 -2.94 10.02 0.73
C ASN A 117 -3.26 11.32 1.44
N ILE A 118 -3.82 12.25 0.66
CA ILE A 118 -4.40 13.50 1.13
C ILE A 118 -5.86 13.48 0.71
N LYS A 119 -6.75 13.77 1.65
CA LYS A 119 -8.19 13.88 1.44
C LYS A 119 -8.62 15.30 1.72
N TYR A 120 -9.36 15.88 0.78
CA TYR A 120 -9.96 17.19 0.93
C TYR A 120 -11.48 17.11 0.73
N GLN A 121 -12.22 17.56 1.72
CA GLN A 121 -13.67 17.52 1.73
C GLN A 121 -14.25 18.94 1.74
N PRO A 122 -14.36 19.59 0.57
CA PRO A 122 -14.88 20.96 0.46
C PRO A 122 -16.34 21.08 0.88
N SER A 123 -17.10 19.99 0.80
CA SER A 123 -18.51 19.95 1.19
C SER A 123 -18.92 18.57 1.68
N LYS A 124 -20.12 18.44 2.26
CA LYS A 124 -20.69 17.13 2.63
C LYS A 124 -20.97 16.21 1.44
N PHE A 125 -20.97 16.75 0.22
CA PHE A 125 -21.29 16.00 -0.99
C PHE A 125 -20.05 15.52 -1.75
N VAL A 126 -18.92 16.18 -1.60
CA VAL A 126 -17.71 15.95 -2.41
C VAL A 126 -16.53 15.66 -1.52
N ASN A 127 -15.82 14.59 -1.83
CA ASN A 127 -14.54 14.25 -1.25
C ASN A 127 -13.53 13.99 -2.37
N LEU A 128 -12.43 14.71 -2.35
CA LEU A 128 -11.30 14.57 -3.28
C LEU A 128 -10.17 13.86 -2.55
N GLN A 129 -9.52 12.93 -3.22
CA GLN A 129 -8.38 12.22 -2.65
C GLN A 129 -7.28 12.07 -3.69
N LEU A 130 -6.09 12.53 -3.36
CA LEU A 130 -4.86 12.27 -4.09
C LEU A 130 -3.99 11.34 -3.25
N GLY A 131 -3.43 10.31 -3.87
CA GLY A 131 -2.62 9.36 -3.11
C GLY A 131 -1.71 8.49 -3.97
N TYR A 132 -0.83 7.82 -3.26
CA TYR A 132 -0.05 6.69 -3.71
C TYR A 132 -0.38 5.52 -2.79
N GLY A 133 -0.98 4.46 -3.31
CA GLY A 133 -1.48 3.36 -2.49
C GLY A 133 -2.39 2.44 -3.29
N ARG A 134 -3.17 1.63 -2.59
CA ARG A 134 -4.08 0.65 -3.17
C ARG A 134 -5.53 1.08 -2.96
N ASN A 135 -6.38 0.71 -3.88
CA ASN A 135 -7.82 0.97 -3.80
C ASN A 135 -8.59 -0.34 -3.84
N PHE A 136 -9.62 -0.43 -3.02
CA PHE A 136 -10.52 -1.56 -2.97
C PHE A 136 -11.95 -1.08 -3.27
N LEU A 137 -12.65 -1.78 -4.16
CA LEU A 137 -14.06 -1.55 -4.49
C LEU A 137 -14.80 -2.88 -4.39
N GLY A 138 -15.75 -2.98 -3.47
CA GLY A 138 -16.57 -4.17 -3.25
C GLY A 138 -16.74 -4.46 -1.76
N ASP A 139 -17.61 -5.45 -1.46
CA ASP A 139 -17.99 -5.79 -0.09
C ASP A 139 -17.42 -7.15 0.38
N GLY A 140 -16.70 -7.87 -0.48
CA GLY A 140 -16.12 -9.17 -0.17
C GLY A 140 -14.67 -9.08 0.33
N TYR A 141 -14.12 -10.20 0.75
CA TYR A 141 -12.70 -10.35 1.12
C TYR A 141 -11.76 -10.04 -0.06
N ARG A 142 -12.17 -10.39 -1.27
CA ARG A 142 -11.53 -10.00 -2.54
C ARG A 142 -12.60 -9.42 -3.45
N SER A 143 -12.23 -8.45 -4.26
CA SER A 143 -13.15 -7.84 -5.21
C SER A 143 -12.82 -8.25 -6.63
N LEU A 144 -13.87 -8.61 -7.41
CA LEU A 144 -13.77 -8.74 -8.85
C LEU A 144 -13.73 -7.38 -9.57
N LEU A 145 -14.16 -6.30 -8.90
CA LEU A 145 -14.16 -4.96 -9.46
C LEU A 145 -12.77 -4.32 -9.36
N GLN A 146 -12.26 -4.21 -8.14
CA GLN A 146 -10.91 -3.70 -7.87
C GLN A 146 -10.45 -4.18 -6.50
N SER A 147 -9.37 -4.96 -6.47
CA SER A 147 -8.78 -5.48 -5.25
C SER A 147 -7.50 -4.72 -4.87
N ASP A 148 -7.18 -4.74 -3.60
CA ASP A 148 -5.95 -4.24 -3.00
C ASP A 148 -4.76 -5.22 -3.12
N GLY A 149 -4.92 -6.30 -3.89
CA GLY A 149 -3.86 -7.26 -4.19
C GLY A 149 -2.80 -6.75 -5.19
N ALA A 150 -3.00 -5.58 -5.80
CA ALA A 150 -2.02 -4.95 -6.67
C ALA A 150 -0.94 -4.21 -5.87
N SER A 151 0.21 -3.95 -6.50
CA SER A 151 1.20 -3.02 -5.96
C SER A 151 0.63 -1.61 -5.86
N PRO A 152 1.09 -0.76 -4.92
CA PRO A 152 0.65 0.62 -4.83
C PRO A 152 0.91 1.43 -6.11
N TYR A 153 0.03 2.35 -6.40
CA TYR A 153 0.07 3.22 -7.56
C TYR A 153 -0.43 4.63 -7.23
N PRO A 154 0.02 5.67 -7.94
CA PRO A 154 -0.55 6.99 -7.86
C PRO A 154 -2.00 6.97 -8.32
N TYR A 155 -2.86 7.69 -7.64
CA TYR A 155 -4.26 7.81 -8.02
C TYR A 155 -4.86 9.15 -7.62
N PHE A 156 -5.88 9.57 -8.36
CA PHE A 156 -6.78 10.64 -7.99
C PHE A 156 -8.21 10.10 -7.93
N LYS A 157 -8.89 10.34 -6.82
CA LYS A 157 -10.23 9.81 -6.56
C LYS A 157 -11.19 10.95 -6.21
N ILE A 158 -12.35 10.92 -6.83
CA ILE A 158 -13.45 11.83 -6.55
C ILE A 158 -14.63 10.99 -6.07
N ASN A 159 -15.12 11.25 -4.86
CA ASN A 159 -16.35 10.70 -4.35
C ASN A 159 -17.40 11.80 -4.30
N THR A 160 -18.52 11.58 -4.98
CA THR A 160 -19.68 12.46 -4.91
C THR A 160 -20.82 11.68 -4.27
N THR A 161 -21.40 12.23 -3.19
CA THR A 161 -22.50 11.60 -2.47
C THR A 161 -23.70 12.51 -2.50
N PHE A 162 -24.81 12.02 -2.99
CA PHE A 162 -26.07 12.73 -2.98
C PHE A 162 -27.21 11.78 -2.55
N TRP A 163 -27.90 12.11 -1.48
CA TRP A 163 -28.91 11.28 -0.85
C TRP A 163 -28.35 9.89 -0.50
N LYS A 164 -28.85 8.80 -1.11
CA LYS A 164 -28.37 7.41 -0.92
C LYS A 164 -27.40 6.95 -2.02
N ILE A 165 -27.07 7.80 -2.97
CA ILE A 165 -26.23 7.47 -4.10
C ILE A 165 -24.84 8.01 -3.85
N LYS A 166 -23.84 7.14 -4.01
CA LYS A 166 -22.42 7.50 -4.01
C LYS A 166 -21.80 7.14 -5.35
N TYR A 167 -21.21 8.13 -6.00
CA TYR A 167 -20.50 7.96 -7.25
C TYR A 167 -19.00 8.18 -7.01
N THR A 168 -18.21 7.15 -7.31
CA THR A 168 -16.75 7.14 -7.16
C THR A 168 -16.09 7.11 -8.52
N ASN A 169 -15.26 8.09 -8.80
CA ASN A 169 -14.36 8.13 -9.95
C ASN A 169 -12.94 7.96 -9.46
N THR A 170 -12.17 7.04 -10.05
CA THR A 170 -10.76 6.85 -9.71
C THR A 170 -9.93 6.84 -10.98
N TYR A 171 -8.95 7.72 -11.05
CA TYR A 171 -7.95 7.81 -12.10
C TYR A 171 -6.64 7.28 -11.56
N MET A 172 -6.00 6.35 -12.26
CA MET A 172 -4.85 5.58 -11.78
C MET A 172 -3.72 5.60 -12.80
N TRP A 173 -2.50 5.76 -12.32
CA TRP A 173 -1.26 5.68 -13.08
C TRP A 173 -0.55 4.39 -12.69
N LEU A 174 -0.61 3.39 -13.56
CA LEU A 174 -0.11 2.05 -13.32
C LEU A 174 1.21 1.83 -14.05
N LYS A 175 1.98 0.83 -13.64
CA LYS A 175 3.16 0.36 -14.36
C LYS A 175 2.90 -1.00 -15.00
N ASP A 176 3.32 -1.16 -16.25
CA ASP A 176 3.31 -2.44 -16.92
C ASP A 176 4.66 -3.12 -16.72
N VAL A 177 4.66 -4.21 -15.98
CA VAL A 177 5.90 -4.94 -15.62
C VAL A 177 6.28 -6.02 -16.64
N ARG A 178 5.51 -6.20 -17.72
CA ARG A 178 5.82 -7.21 -18.76
C ARG A 178 7.04 -6.78 -19.55
N ASP A 179 7.89 -7.73 -19.90
CA ASP A 179 9.10 -7.48 -20.73
C ASP A 179 8.80 -6.75 -22.04
N ALA A 180 7.74 -7.14 -22.72
CA ALA A 180 7.32 -6.52 -23.99
C ALA A 180 6.95 -5.03 -23.86
N ALA A 181 6.64 -4.56 -22.66
CA ALA A 181 6.26 -3.17 -22.37
C ALA A 181 7.38 -2.38 -21.70
N THR A 182 8.55 -3.00 -21.49
CA THR A 182 9.71 -2.35 -20.85
C THR A 182 10.62 -1.74 -21.89
N VAL A 183 10.86 -0.44 -21.77
CA VAL A 183 11.76 0.32 -22.66
C VAL A 183 12.91 0.86 -21.82
N ASP A 184 14.14 0.59 -22.24
CA ASP A 184 15.38 1.07 -21.60
C ASP A 184 15.45 0.75 -20.08
N GLY A 185 14.96 -0.44 -19.67
CA GLY A 185 14.92 -0.86 -18.26
C GLY A 185 13.86 -0.16 -17.42
N THR A 186 12.99 0.65 -18.02
CA THR A 186 11.89 1.33 -17.32
C THR A 186 10.54 0.71 -17.71
N TYR A 187 9.65 0.62 -16.74
CA TYR A 187 8.30 0.11 -16.95
C TYR A 187 7.42 1.12 -17.69
N ALA A 188 6.72 0.69 -18.72
CA ALA A 188 5.73 1.51 -19.41
C ALA A 188 4.62 1.94 -18.45
N THR A 189 4.12 3.16 -18.62
CA THR A 189 2.99 3.66 -17.84
C THR A 189 1.68 3.31 -18.52
N LYS A 190 0.74 2.76 -17.75
CA LYS A 190 -0.65 2.52 -18.13
C LYS A 190 -1.57 3.45 -17.37
N TYR A 191 -2.64 3.87 -18.02
CA TYR A 191 -3.68 4.68 -17.38
C TYR A 191 -4.96 3.87 -17.25
N MET A 192 -5.60 3.99 -16.10
CA MET A 192 -6.91 3.37 -15.87
C MET A 192 -7.84 4.39 -15.23
N ALA A 193 -9.06 4.46 -15.74
CA ALA A 193 -10.16 5.18 -15.09
C ALA A 193 -11.24 4.17 -14.71
N SER A 194 -11.72 4.25 -13.49
CA SER A 194 -12.84 3.45 -13.01
C SER A 194 -13.96 4.35 -12.51
N HIS A 195 -15.19 3.94 -12.79
CA HIS A 195 -16.42 4.60 -12.37
C HIS A 195 -17.27 3.59 -11.63
N TYR A 196 -17.62 3.92 -10.40
CA TYR A 196 -18.40 3.04 -9.54
C TYR A 196 -19.58 3.79 -8.93
N LEU A 197 -20.76 3.25 -9.10
CA LEU A 197 -21.98 3.77 -8.50
C LEU A 197 -22.47 2.79 -7.44
N SER A 198 -22.72 3.26 -6.26
CA SER A 198 -23.31 2.49 -5.15
C SER A 198 -24.54 3.20 -4.59
N TRP A 199 -25.50 2.41 -4.15
CA TRP A 199 -26.77 2.86 -3.58
C TRP A 199 -27.09 2.08 -2.32
#